data_23d98936a3d4ce05762d3b71d0d80329
#
_entry.id   23d98936a3d4ce05762d3b71d0d80329
#
_cell.length_a   1.000
_cell.length_b   1.000
_cell.length_c   1.000
_cell.angle_alpha   90.00
_cell.angle_beta   90.00
_cell.angle_gamma   90.00
#
_symmetry.space_group_name_H-M   'P 1'
#
loop_
_entity.id
_entity.type
_entity.pdbx_description
1 polymer ?
#
loop_
_entity_poly.entity_id
_entity_poly.type
_entity_poly.pdbx_seq_one_letter_code
_entity_poly.pdbx_strand_id
1 'polypeptide(L)'
;MPEGLLGGLLGGEEESPDVELTSDALIGAEAFASAVAADEAKRDPTVARATIHFLREQAHILRLQSKFLADEHHLRLDYLRGQVREGVLRRASQRMRVAVSLFSAIAVTVIALVLGKMLYDAFTSRSVVVQSFQTPAALAPRGVTGQVVAADILDSLQKLRDATRTVTKGLTSKSAWSTDVKIEVPETGVSIGEVDRLLHERFGHDVHIEGELVEAADSSLALTVRGDGVPPQTFEGGAGDLDKLATEAGEYIYGRSQPYQFAAYLAGGGRYKDALAFLPGAFARAENDALRADLANVWGSAYTSLDQPKQAAEKFRLVMALSQPQSRKWWNGWGNLLSVVALAEGEEAAWRESHAYLEAVAHAPKDERPDLPQLTNPASITWDLPLALSAELADAKHNGGAGATSALDGPAIADVYGLTHDPVKAARYLSASDPNDPGAKAEALLLPAYDALDRGQPEAAIAPLEAFWKAWKADPSLHLSYPDAPCLLGLAYGRVGRRADAEAVFDSMPPLSRCSAAHGEAHARTGDVAGAQRVWADGVHLAPSLPLVYLNRGRWELEQGDLGHAEADLSHASIQAPHYADPLKSWGDLLMRENKPVEALAKYNEALKYAPDWGALRRARDAAAARK
;
A
#
# COMPACT_ATOMS: atom_id res chain seq x y z
N MET A 1 -9.28 15.78 -28.74
CA MET A 1 -9.29 16.20 -30.15
C MET A 1 -10.34 15.42 -30.91
N PRO A 2 -11.26 16.03 -31.68
CA PRO A 2 -11.09 17.33 -32.34
C PRO A 2 -12.16 18.37 -31.96
N GLU A 3 -11.73 19.62 -31.86
CA GLU A 3 -12.51 20.83 -32.08
C GLU A 3 -12.86 20.93 -33.56
N GLY A 4 -14.05 21.49 -33.84
CA GLY A 4 -14.37 21.94 -35.18
C GLY A 4 -15.70 21.44 -35.72
N LEU A 5 -16.83 22.03 -35.26
CA LEU A 5 -18.11 21.98 -35.98
C LEU A 5 -19.14 22.93 -35.34
N LEU A 6 -18.78 24.20 -35.21
CA LEU A 6 -19.74 25.29 -34.90
C LEU A 6 -19.23 26.64 -35.45
N GLY A 7 -18.90 26.64 -36.75
CA GLY A 7 -18.50 27.84 -37.46
C GLY A 7 -19.04 27.79 -38.89
N GLY A 8 -20.33 28.04 -39.08
CA GLY A 8 -20.86 28.04 -40.44
C GLY A 8 -22.38 28.15 -40.53
N LEU A 9 -22.96 29.15 -39.90
CA LEU A 9 -24.39 29.47 -40.14
C LEU A 9 -24.75 30.87 -39.60
N LEU A 10 -23.91 31.87 -39.87
CA LEU A 10 -24.25 33.31 -39.80
C LEU A 10 -23.36 34.03 -40.81
N GLY A 11 -23.79 34.02 -42.06
CA GLY A 11 -23.14 34.73 -43.13
C GLY A 11 -24.09 34.80 -44.32
N GLY A 12 -24.87 35.83 -44.41
CA GLY A 12 -25.80 36.08 -45.48
C GLY A 12 -26.62 37.32 -45.17
N GLU A 13 -25.95 38.47 -45.04
CA GLU A 13 -26.60 39.78 -45.22
C GLU A 13 -26.82 39.95 -46.70
N GLU A 14 -28.02 39.60 -47.21
CA GLU A 14 -28.53 40.18 -48.44
C GLU A 14 -29.12 41.55 -48.09
N GLU A 15 -28.39 42.60 -48.44
CA GLU A 15 -28.89 43.99 -48.54
C GLU A 15 -30.04 44.01 -49.57
N SER A 16 -31.26 44.02 -49.09
CA SER A 16 -32.40 44.50 -49.89
C SER A 16 -32.28 46.04 -50.04
N PRO A 17 -32.37 46.57 -51.22
CA PRO A 17 -32.26 48.01 -51.39
C PRO A 17 -33.47 48.69 -50.71
N ASP A 18 -33.20 49.35 -49.60
CA ASP A 18 -34.12 50.27 -48.98
C ASP A 18 -34.38 51.40 -49.97
N VAL A 19 -35.51 51.36 -50.67
CA VAL A 19 -36.07 52.52 -51.35
C VAL A 19 -36.64 53.40 -50.25
N GLU A 20 -35.78 54.14 -49.57
CA GLU A 20 -36.19 55.36 -48.88
C GLU A 20 -36.73 56.35 -49.89
N LEU A 21 -38.05 56.40 -50.04
CA LEU A 21 -38.72 57.55 -50.57
C LEU A 21 -38.53 58.68 -49.55
N THR A 22 -37.36 59.31 -49.64
CA THR A 22 -36.94 60.37 -48.74
C THR A 22 -37.93 61.55 -48.92
N SER A 23 -38.17 62.29 -47.86
CA SER A 23 -38.96 63.55 -47.85
C SER A 23 -38.55 64.46 -48.96
N ASP A 24 -37.33 64.35 -49.45
CA ASP A 24 -36.76 65.16 -50.57
C ASP A 24 -37.38 64.82 -51.92
N ALA A 25 -37.82 63.58 -52.18
CA ALA A 25 -38.52 63.23 -53.41
C ALA A 25 -39.94 63.82 -53.46
N LEU A 26 -40.60 63.93 -52.33
CA LEU A 26 -41.90 64.57 -52.17
C LEU A 26 -41.78 66.08 -52.26
N ILE A 27 -40.74 66.66 -51.68
CA ILE A 27 -40.45 68.13 -51.80
C ILE A 27 -40.08 68.49 -53.25
N GLY A 28 -39.30 67.63 -53.90
CA GLY A 28 -38.94 67.77 -55.31
C GLY A 28 -40.18 67.75 -56.25
N ALA A 29 -41.13 66.86 -55.99
CA ALA A 29 -42.37 66.74 -56.73
C ALA A 29 -43.31 67.94 -56.51
N GLU A 30 -43.40 68.47 -55.26
CA GLU A 30 -44.16 69.71 -54.98
C GLU A 30 -43.51 70.93 -55.61
N ALA A 31 -42.20 71.07 -55.63
CA ALA A 31 -41.47 72.15 -56.27
C ALA A 31 -41.60 72.08 -57.76
N PHE A 32 -41.54 70.93 -58.39
CA PHE A 32 -41.76 70.73 -59.81
C PHE A 32 -43.21 71.05 -60.20
N ALA A 33 -44.18 70.61 -59.46
CA ALA A 33 -45.60 70.94 -59.66
C ALA A 33 -45.87 72.42 -59.55
N SER A 34 -45.24 73.10 -58.62
CA SER A 34 -45.35 74.55 -58.43
C SER A 34 -44.72 75.33 -59.60
N ALA A 35 -43.58 74.84 -60.12
CA ALA A 35 -42.92 75.47 -61.28
C ALA A 35 -43.71 75.28 -62.57
N VAL A 36 -44.26 74.09 -62.80
CA VAL A 36 -45.14 73.86 -63.99
C VAL A 36 -46.42 74.66 -63.88
N ALA A 37 -47.03 74.78 -62.74
CA ALA A 37 -48.22 75.55 -62.49
C ALA A 37 -47.97 77.05 -62.66
N ALA A 38 -46.81 77.56 -62.33
CA ALA A 38 -46.42 78.95 -62.50
C ALA A 38 -46.17 79.31 -63.99
N ASP A 39 -45.72 78.42 -64.84
CA ASP A 39 -45.53 78.63 -66.27
C ASP A 39 -46.86 78.53 -67.05
N GLU A 40 -47.73 77.59 -66.67
CA GLU A 40 -49.06 77.41 -67.24
C GLU A 40 -50.00 78.55 -66.88
N ALA A 41 -49.88 79.18 -65.73
CA ALA A 41 -50.64 80.32 -65.25
C ALA A 41 -50.43 81.58 -66.10
N LYS A 42 -49.38 81.68 -66.88
CA LYS A 42 -49.08 82.74 -67.84
C LYS A 42 -49.86 82.57 -69.12
N ARG A 43 -50.41 81.40 -69.44
CA ARG A 43 -51.12 81.04 -70.66
C ARG A 43 -52.65 81.00 -70.51
N ASP A 44 -53.12 80.35 -69.46
CA ASP A 44 -54.55 80.26 -69.11
C ASP A 44 -54.76 80.03 -67.59
N PRO A 45 -55.33 80.97 -66.83
CA PRO A 45 -55.50 80.93 -65.42
C PRO A 45 -56.52 79.85 -64.92
N THR A 46 -57.35 79.31 -65.79
CA THR A 46 -58.33 78.29 -65.47
C THR A 46 -57.69 76.88 -65.47
N VAL A 47 -56.83 76.64 -66.46
CA VAL A 47 -56.06 75.37 -66.57
C VAL A 47 -55.03 75.26 -65.47
N ALA A 48 -54.39 76.40 -65.14
CA ALA A 48 -53.43 76.43 -64.04
C ALA A 48 -54.04 75.98 -62.66
N ARG A 49 -55.26 76.45 -62.37
CA ARG A 49 -55.99 76.09 -61.14
C ARG A 49 -56.37 74.60 -61.11
N ALA A 50 -56.81 74.08 -62.26
CA ALA A 50 -57.17 72.66 -62.36
C ALA A 50 -55.92 71.75 -62.18
N THR A 51 -54.78 72.12 -62.77
CA THR A 51 -53.53 71.40 -62.66
C THR A 51 -52.97 71.43 -61.23
N ILE A 52 -53.02 72.60 -60.58
CA ILE A 52 -52.63 72.71 -59.17
C ILE A 52 -53.52 71.85 -58.27
N HIS A 53 -54.83 71.85 -58.51
CA HIS A 53 -55.76 71.02 -57.76
C HIS A 53 -55.45 69.51 -57.93
N PHE A 54 -55.24 69.04 -59.15
CA PHE A 54 -54.92 67.66 -59.49
C PHE A 54 -53.58 67.23 -58.85
N LEU A 55 -52.54 68.04 -58.94
CA LEU A 55 -51.23 67.73 -58.35
C LEU A 55 -51.27 67.74 -56.83
N ARG A 56 -52.10 68.62 -56.22
CA ARG A 56 -52.32 68.58 -54.76
C ARG A 56 -53.07 67.33 -54.33
N GLU A 57 -54.04 66.88 -55.11
CA GLU A 57 -54.77 65.66 -54.85
C GLU A 57 -53.88 64.42 -55.00
N GLN A 58 -53.06 64.38 -56.03
CA GLN A 58 -52.04 63.33 -56.21
C GLN A 58 -51.02 63.28 -55.04
N ALA A 59 -50.52 64.43 -54.62
CA ALA A 59 -49.62 64.54 -53.48
C ALA A 59 -50.29 64.10 -52.18
N HIS A 60 -51.60 64.39 -52.04
CA HIS A 60 -52.35 63.90 -50.86
C HIS A 60 -52.53 62.39 -50.85
N ILE A 61 -52.82 61.79 -51.99
CA ILE A 61 -52.95 60.34 -52.15
C ILE A 61 -51.60 59.65 -51.85
N LEU A 62 -50.49 60.17 -52.34
CA LEU A 62 -49.16 59.67 -52.11
C LEU A 62 -48.76 59.76 -50.62
N ARG A 63 -49.15 60.83 -49.91
CA ARG A 63 -48.96 60.96 -48.47
C ARG A 63 -49.78 59.95 -47.69
N LEU A 64 -51.02 59.68 -48.09
CA LEU A 64 -51.84 58.63 -47.47
C LEU A 64 -51.28 57.24 -47.72
N GLN A 65 -50.81 56.98 -48.96
CA GLN A 65 -50.17 55.68 -49.25
C GLN A 65 -48.85 55.46 -48.46
N SER A 66 -47.99 56.49 -48.36
CA SER A 66 -46.77 56.39 -47.58
C SER A 66 -47.03 56.18 -46.09
N LYS A 67 -48.08 56.89 -45.58
CA LYS A 67 -48.50 56.71 -44.19
C LYS A 67 -49.06 55.30 -43.96
N PHE A 68 -49.86 54.80 -44.88
CA PHE A 68 -50.41 53.44 -44.81
C PHE A 68 -49.32 52.36 -44.85
N LEU A 69 -48.31 52.52 -45.75
CA LEU A 69 -47.15 51.62 -45.82
C LEU A 69 -46.30 51.71 -44.59
N ALA A 70 -46.10 52.87 -43.98
CA ALA A 70 -45.37 53.00 -42.72
C ALA A 70 -46.11 52.34 -41.55
N ASP A 71 -47.43 52.50 -41.46
CA ASP A 71 -48.25 51.86 -40.44
C ASP A 71 -48.30 50.34 -40.63
N GLU A 72 -48.35 49.84 -41.88
CA GLU A 72 -48.26 48.39 -42.16
C GLU A 72 -46.91 47.83 -41.80
N HIS A 73 -45.84 48.58 -42.08
CA HIS A 73 -44.48 48.13 -41.70
C HIS A 73 -44.30 48.07 -40.18
N HIS A 74 -44.85 49.07 -39.46
CA HIS A 74 -44.86 49.05 -37.99
C HIS A 74 -45.63 47.88 -37.44
N LEU A 75 -46.81 47.58 -37.92
CA LEU A 75 -47.63 46.46 -37.51
C LEU A 75 -46.92 45.10 -37.79
N ARG A 76 -46.23 45.01 -38.93
CA ARG A 76 -45.50 43.83 -39.33
C ARG A 76 -44.25 43.58 -38.43
N LEU A 77 -43.55 44.66 -38.08
CA LEU A 77 -42.43 44.57 -37.12
C LEU A 77 -42.88 44.20 -35.73
N ASP A 78 -43.99 44.70 -35.23
CA ASP A 78 -44.54 44.39 -33.94
C ASP A 78 -45.07 42.93 -33.89
N TYR A 79 -45.64 42.42 -34.97
CA TYR A 79 -46.03 41.04 -35.11
C TYR A 79 -44.80 40.11 -35.10
N LEU A 80 -43.74 40.45 -35.80
CA LEU A 80 -42.49 39.68 -35.81
C LEU A 80 -41.77 39.72 -34.45
N ARG A 81 -41.78 40.89 -33.78
CA ARG A 81 -41.25 40.99 -32.39
C ARG A 81 -42.05 40.15 -31.41
N GLY A 82 -43.37 40.07 -31.59
CA GLY A 82 -44.24 39.21 -30.81
C GLY A 82 -43.90 37.73 -31.00
N GLN A 83 -43.72 37.28 -32.25
CA GLN A 83 -43.34 35.87 -32.54
C GLN A 83 -41.95 35.51 -32.01
N VAL A 84 -40.97 36.40 -32.11
CA VAL A 84 -39.65 36.17 -31.54
C VAL A 84 -39.69 36.06 -30.01
N ARG A 85 -40.47 36.92 -29.34
CA ARG A 85 -40.66 36.86 -27.87
C ARG A 85 -41.33 35.56 -27.43
N GLU A 86 -42.37 35.11 -28.13
CA GLU A 86 -43.00 33.80 -27.82
C GLU A 86 -42.06 32.64 -28.06
N GLY A 87 -41.25 32.69 -29.14
CA GLY A 87 -40.25 31.67 -29.43
C GLY A 87 -39.16 31.57 -28.35
N VAL A 88 -38.71 32.72 -27.84
CA VAL A 88 -37.74 32.79 -26.75
C VAL A 88 -38.34 32.26 -25.45
N LEU A 89 -39.56 32.66 -25.12
CA LEU A 89 -40.26 32.18 -23.90
C LEU A 89 -40.55 30.66 -23.95
N ARG A 90 -40.94 30.12 -25.10
CA ARG A 90 -41.15 28.66 -25.29
C ARG A 90 -39.84 27.89 -25.17
N ARG A 91 -38.74 28.39 -25.74
CA ARG A 91 -37.40 27.76 -25.58
C ARG A 91 -36.89 27.85 -24.14
N ALA A 92 -37.11 28.97 -23.46
CA ALA A 92 -36.76 29.14 -22.06
C ALA A 92 -37.56 28.19 -21.16
N SER A 93 -38.88 28.05 -21.36
CA SER A 93 -39.71 27.13 -20.61
C SER A 93 -39.37 25.64 -20.87
N GLN A 94 -39.01 25.28 -22.11
CA GLN A 94 -38.55 23.95 -22.46
C GLN A 94 -37.19 23.64 -21.78
N ARG A 95 -36.23 24.58 -21.83
CA ARG A 95 -34.95 24.44 -21.11
C ARG A 95 -35.14 24.33 -19.61
N MET A 96 -36.05 25.10 -19.04
CA MET A 96 -36.38 25.03 -17.62
C MET A 96 -37.00 23.66 -17.24
N ARG A 97 -37.91 23.12 -18.06
CA ARG A 97 -38.48 21.77 -17.84
C ARG A 97 -37.43 20.69 -17.93
N VAL A 98 -36.52 20.76 -18.92
CA VAL A 98 -35.39 19.81 -19.04
C VAL A 98 -34.45 19.95 -17.86
N ALA A 99 -34.12 21.16 -17.42
CA ALA A 99 -33.29 21.40 -16.25
C ALA A 99 -33.94 20.86 -14.96
N VAL A 100 -35.23 21.10 -14.75
CA VAL A 100 -35.97 20.56 -13.58
C VAL A 100 -36.07 19.03 -13.64
N SER A 101 -36.34 18.44 -14.82
CA SER A 101 -36.38 16.98 -14.94
C SER A 101 -35.02 16.35 -14.74
N LEU A 102 -33.94 16.98 -15.24
CA LEU A 102 -32.57 16.52 -15.01
C LEU A 102 -32.19 16.62 -13.53
N PHE A 103 -32.51 17.74 -12.88
CA PHE A 103 -32.29 17.94 -11.45
C PHE A 103 -33.08 16.92 -10.62
N SER A 104 -34.34 16.68 -10.98
CA SER A 104 -35.17 15.67 -10.30
C SER A 104 -34.61 14.25 -10.51
N ALA A 105 -34.14 13.92 -11.71
CA ALA A 105 -33.51 12.63 -11.99
C ALA A 105 -32.22 12.44 -11.18
N ILE A 106 -31.37 13.47 -11.11
CA ILE A 106 -30.16 13.45 -10.28
C ILE A 106 -30.54 13.30 -8.79
N ALA A 107 -31.51 14.06 -8.30
CA ALA A 107 -31.95 13.97 -6.90
C ALA A 107 -32.48 12.57 -6.56
N VAL A 108 -33.32 11.98 -7.42
CA VAL A 108 -33.81 10.62 -7.25
C VAL A 108 -32.68 9.59 -7.28
N THR A 109 -31.71 9.76 -8.18
CA THR A 109 -30.54 8.89 -8.26
C THR A 109 -29.68 8.97 -6.99
N VAL A 110 -29.43 10.18 -6.49
CA VAL A 110 -28.68 10.40 -5.25
C VAL A 110 -29.41 9.76 -4.05
N ILE A 111 -30.73 9.96 -3.94
CA ILE A 111 -31.55 9.34 -2.88
C ILE A 111 -31.48 7.82 -2.99
N ALA A 112 -31.62 7.26 -4.20
CA ALA A 112 -31.53 5.81 -4.42
C ALA A 112 -30.15 5.26 -4.07
N LEU A 113 -29.06 5.98 -4.37
CA LEU A 113 -27.71 5.60 -3.98
C LEU A 113 -27.50 5.68 -2.46
N VAL A 114 -28.02 6.71 -1.81
CA VAL A 114 -27.96 6.85 -0.35
C VAL A 114 -28.75 5.72 0.34
N LEU A 115 -29.97 5.47 -0.08
CA LEU A 115 -30.80 4.36 0.46
C LEU A 115 -30.19 2.99 0.15
N GLY A 116 -29.62 2.81 -1.06
CA GLY A 116 -28.91 1.59 -1.43
C GLY A 116 -27.67 1.38 -0.56
N LYS A 117 -26.93 2.46 -0.26
CA LYS A 117 -25.81 2.42 0.66
C LYS A 117 -26.26 2.10 2.09
N MET A 118 -27.29 2.78 2.61
CA MET A 118 -27.84 2.50 3.95
C MET A 118 -28.32 1.05 4.07
N LEU A 119 -28.97 0.53 3.04
CA LEU A 119 -29.40 -0.87 2.99
C LEU A 119 -28.20 -1.82 2.96
N TYR A 120 -27.19 -1.53 2.15
CA TYR A 120 -25.94 -2.28 2.11
C TYR A 120 -25.22 -2.25 3.45
N ASP A 121 -25.11 -1.07 4.07
CA ASP A 121 -24.50 -0.88 5.39
C ASP A 121 -25.29 -1.66 6.46
N ALA A 122 -26.63 -1.67 6.41
CA ALA A 122 -27.48 -2.45 7.30
C ALA A 122 -27.27 -3.96 7.12
N PHE A 123 -27.16 -4.46 5.89
CA PHE A 123 -26.90 -5.89 5.63
C PHE A 123 -25.49 -6.33 6.00
N THR A 124 -24.53 -5.41 6.01
CA THR A 124 -23.12 -5.72 6.25
C THR A 124 -22.64 -5.34 7.64
N SER A 125 -23.39 -4.49 8.36
CA SER A 125 -23.04 -4.06 9.73
C SER A 125 -23.47 -5.09 10.76
N ARG A 126 -22.55 -5.37 11.71
CA ARG A 126 -22.83 -6.09 12.94
C ARG A 126 -22.53 -5.15 14.10
N SER A 127 -23.54 -4.60 14.74
CA SER A 127 -23.40 -3.79 15.95
C SER A 127 -23.44 -4.70 17.18
N VAL A 128 -22.68 -4.37 18.21
CA VAL A 128 -22.80 -5.03 19.52
C VAL A 128 -23.67 -4.13 20.40
N VAL A 129 -24.84 -4.62 20.78
CA VAL A 129 -25.79 -3.94 21.67
C VAL A 129 -25.72 -4.59 23.03
N VAL A 130 -25.19 -3.88 24.04
CA VAL A 130 -25.10 -4.38 25.41
C VAL A 130 -26.32 -3.91 26.18
N GLN A 131 -27.15 -4.86 26.69
CA GLN A 131 -28.31 -4.57 27.51
C GLN A 131 -27.92 -4.38 28.98
N SER A 132 -28.82 -3.80 29.77
CA SER A 132 -28.62 -3.67 31.23
C SER A 132 -28.55 -5.07 31.87
N PHE A 133 -27.52 -5.31 32.67
CA PHE A 133 -27.33 -6.57 33.38
C PHE A 133 -28.26 -6.72 34.57
N GLN A 134 -28.61 -7.96 34.92
CA GLN A 134 -29.30 -8.26 36.17
C GLN A 134 -28.25 -8.19 37.30
N THR A 135 -28.55 -7.39 38.34
CA THR A 135 -27.68 -7.24 39.51
C THR A 135 -28.46 -7.37 40.82
N PRO A 136 -27.90 -8.00 41.87
CA PRO A 136 -28.52 -8.04 43.18
C PRO A 136 -28.80 -6.66 43.76
N ALA A 137 -29.98 -6.45 44.38
CA ALA A 137 -30.33 -5.18 44.98
C ALA A 137 -29.34 -4.73 46.09
N ALA A 138 -28.63 -5.68 46.72
CA ALA A 138 -27.63 -5.42 47.73
C ALA A 138 -26.38 -4.65 47.20
N LEU A 139 -26.12 -4.70 45.90
CA LEU A 139 -24.98 -3.98 45.26
C LEU A 139 -25.35 -2.53 44.87
N ALA A 140 -26.63 -2.20 44.73
CA ALA A 140 -27.08 -0.87 44.32
C ALA A 140 -26.61 0.27 45.26
N PRO A 141 -26.59 0.14 46.59
CA PRO A 141 -26.08 1.15 47.50
C PRO A 141 -24.57 1.38 47.37
N ARG A 142 -23.83 0.42 46.77
CA ARG A 142 -22.38 0.48 46.46
C ARG A 142 -22.12 1.09 45.08
N GLY A 143 -23.17 1.56 44.39
CA GLY A 143 -23.06 2.14 43.04
C GLY A 143 -23.01 1.11 41.92
N VAL A 144 -23.07 -0.19 42.21
CA VAL A 144 -23.03 -1.27 41.22
C VAL A 144 -24.45 -1.62 40.78
N THR A 145 -24.84 -1.07 39.62
CA THR A 145 -26.12 -1.35 38.98
C THR A 145 -25.90 -2.06 37.64
N GLY A 146 -26.93 -2.71 37.12
CA GLY A 146 -26.84 -3.38 35.83
C GLY A 146 -26.45 -2.45 34.66
N GLN A 147 -26.80 -1.15 34.77
CA GLN A 147 -26.40 -0.14 33.81
C GLN A 147 -24.89 0.19 33.93
N VAL A 148 -24.36 0.26 35.15
CA VAL A 148 -22.91 0.50 35.39
C VAL A 148 -22.10 -0.68 34.83
N VAL A 149 -22.49 -1.92 35.12
CA VAL A 149 -21.81 -3.11 34.57
C VAL A 149 -21.83 -3.10 33.03
N ALA A 150 -22.97 -2.76 32.43
CA ALA A 150 -23.08 -2.64 30.97
C ALA A 150 -22.18 -1.53 30.41
N ALA A 151 -22.08 -0.39 31.11
CA ALA A 151 -21.20 0.72 30.72
C ALA A 151 -19.72 0.32 30.80
N ASP A 152 -19.29 -0.34 31.87
CA ASP A 152 -17.90 -0.81 32.03
C ASP A 152 -17.49 -1.81 30.92
N ILE A 153 -18.41 -2.71 30.54
CA ILE A 153 -18.20 -3.63 29.41
C ILE A 153 -18.11 -2.86 28.09
N LEU A 154 -18.97 -1.85 27.87
CA LEU A 154 -18.94 -1.00 26.68
C LEU A 154 -17.64 -0.20 26.60
N ASP A 155 -17.15 0.35 27.69
CA ASP A 155 -15.88 1.04 27.78
C ASP A 155 -14.71 0.10 27.43
N SER A 156 -14.74 -1.14 27.92
CA SER A 156 -13.78 -2.17 27.55
C SER A 156 -13.80 -2.48 26.05
N LEU A 157 -14.99 -2.65 25.46
CA LEU A 157 -15.16 -2.88 24.02
C LEU A 157 -14.67 -1.68 23.19
N GLN A 158 -14.90 -0.44 23.64
CA GLN A 158 -14.39 0.75 22.97
C GLN A 158 -12.86 0.83 23.03
N LYS A 159 -12.24 0.56 24.17
CA LYS A 159 -10.79 0.50 24.33
C LYS A 159 -10.17 -0.55 23.38
N LEU A 160 -10.74 -1.74 23.30
CA LEU A 160 -10.31 -2.79 22.38
C LEU A 160 -10.43 -2.35 20.91
N ARG A 161 -11.56 -1.74 20.54
CA ARG A 161 -11.76 -1.20 19.20
C ARG A 161 -10.74 -0.14 18.82
N ASP A 162 -10.47 0.80 19.73
CA ASP A 162 -9.51 1.88 19.47
C ASP A 162 -8.08 1.35 19.41
N ALA A 163 -7.72 0.39 20.25
CA ALA A 163 -6.44 -0.31 20.21
C ALA A 163 -6.25 -1.10 18.90
N THR A 164 -7.31 -1.77 18.42
CA THR A 164 -7.24 -2.55 17.17
C THR A 164 -7.20 -1.68 15.92
N ARG A 165 -7.80 -0.47 15.94
CA ARG A 165 -7.66 0.51 14.83
C ARG A 165 -6.21 0.97 14.64
N THR A 166 -5.42 0.99 15.67
CA THR A 166 -3.99 1.37 15.62
C THR A 166 -3.12 0.23 15.13
N VAL A 167 -3.39 -0.99 15.55
CA VAL A 167 -2.65 -2.20 15.16
C VAL A 167 -2.91 -2.58 13.69
N THR A 168 -4.10 -2.31 13.17
CA THR A 168 -4.47 -2.63 11.78
C THR A 168 -4.10 -1.55 10.77
N LYS A 169 -3.56 -0.41 11.19
CA LYS A 169 -3.13 0.67 10.28
C LYS A 169 -2.00 0.29 9.33
N GLY A 170 -1.21 -0.72 9.65
CA GLY A 170 -0.15 -1.25 8.80
C GLY A 170 -0.60 -2.37 7.85
N LEU A 171 -1.74 -3.01 8.11
CA LEU A 171 -2.31 -4.05 7.28
C LEU A 171 -3.44 -3.43 6.44
N THR A 172 -3.16 -3.08 5.20
CA THR A 172 -4.15 -2.61 4.22
C THR A 172 -5.10 -3.76 3.81
N SER A 173 -5.81 -4.29 4.77
CA SER A 173 -7.05 -4.99 4.55
C SER A 173 -8.15 -3.96 4.75
N LYS A 174 -8.92 -3.64 3.72
CA LYS A 174 -10.22 -3.00 3.91
C LYS A 174 -11.03 -3.97 4.75
N SER A 175 -11.05 -3.74 6.07
CA SER A 175 -11.92 -4.46 6.97
C SER A 175 -13.34 -4.13 6.53
N ALA A 176 -14.05 -5.13 6.02
CA ALA A 176 -15.45 -5.04 5.68
C ALA A 176 -16.36 -4.86 6.93
N TRP A 177 -15.76 -4.64 8.10
CA TRP A 177 -16.40 -4.65 9.40
C TRP A 177 -16.13 -3.34 10.15
N SER A 178 -16.90 -2.29 9.84
CA SER A 178 -17.04 -1.14 10.74
C SER A 178 -18.22 -1.42 11.66
N THR A 179 -17.97 -1.98 12.83
CA THR A 179 -19.02 -2.21 13.82
C THR A 179 -19.10 -0.98 14.72
N ASP A 180 -20.18 -0.23 14.62
CA ASP A 180 -20.52 0.81 15.58
C ASP A 180 -21.14 0.16 16.81
N VAL A 181 -20.55 0.41 17.99
CA VAL A 181 -21.16 0.06 19.27
C VAL A 181 -22.12 1.20 19.63
N LYS A 182 -23.43 0.93 19.64
CA LYS A 182 -24.46 1.94 19.94
C LYS A 182 -25.15 1.61 21.27
N ILE A 183 -25.34 2.65 22.09
CA ILE A 183 -26.20 2.61 23.26
C ILE A 183 -27.58 3.10 22.81
N GLU A 184 -28.64 2.32 23.00
CA GLU A 184 -30.01 2.80 22.75
C GLU A 184 -30.47 3.74 23.87
N VAL A 185 -30.76 4.99 23.50
CA VAL A 185 -31.59 5.90 24.29
C VAL A 185 -32.87 6.13 23.50
N PRO A 186 -34.04 5.84 24.07
CA PRO A 186 -35.30 6.01 23.33
C PRO A 186 -35.64 7.50 23.24
N GLU A 187 -35.50 8.12 22.07
CA GLU A 187 -36.05 9.44 21.76
C GLU A 187 -37.03 9.37 20.60
N THR A 188 -38.12 10.13 20.76
CA THR A 188 -39.27 10.16 19.86
C THR A 188 -39.15 11.25 18.81
N GLY A 189 -38.99 10.85 17.55
CA GLY A 189 -39.03 11.72 16.36
C GLY A 189 -38.43 11.06 15.13
N VAL A 190 -39.23 10.91 14.05
CA VAL A 190 -38.79 10.26 12.80
C VAL A 190 -37.71 11.09 12.11
N SER A 191 -36.47 10.67 12.18
CA SER A 191 -35.34 11.24 11.48
C SER A 191 -34.71 10.23 10.51
N ILE A 192 -33.79 10.67 9.65
CA ILE A 192 -33.02 9.77 8.78
C ILE A 192 -32.32 8.68 9.62
N GLY A 193 -31.88 9.00 10.86
CA GLY A 193 -31.36 8.02 11.82
C GLY A 193 -32.37 6.97 12.28
N GLU A 194 -33.66 7.25 12.25
CA GLU A 194 -34.74 6.28 12.60
C GLU A 194 -35.00 5.30 11.46
N VAL A 195 -34.89 5.76 10.21
CA VAL A 195 -34.91 4.87 9.03
C VAL A 195 -33.70 3.95 9.04
N ASP A 196 -32.52 4.49 9.36
CA ASP A 196 -31.29 3.73 9.51
C ASP A 196 -31.42 2.68 10.63
N ARG A 197 -31.94 3.06 11.78
CA ARG A 197 -32.22 2.16 12.90
C ARG A 197 -33.19 1.03 12.51
N LEU A 198 -34.32 1.35 11.86
CA LEU A 198 -35.27 0.36 11.39
C LEU A 198 -34.71 -0.61 10.37
N LEU A 199 -33.82 -0.10 9.47
CA LEU A 199 -33.13 -0.95 8.51
C LEU A 199 -32.13 -1.89 9.21
N HIS A 200 -31.39 -1.41 10.21
CA HIS A 200 -30.47 -2.23 11.01
C HIS A 200 -31.23 -3.25 11.88
N GLU A 201 -32.35 -2.87 12.49
CA GLU A 201 -33.20 -3.74 13.30
C GLU A 201 -33.87 -4.86 12.48
N ARG A 202 -34.22 -4.57 11.21
CA ARG A 202 -34.88 -5.52 10.32
C ARG A 202 -33.95 -6.37 9.48
N PHE A 203 -32.80 -5.85 9.10
CA PHE A 203 -31.85 -6.45 8.15
C PHE A 203 -30.45 -6.55 8.72
N GLY A 204 -30.14 -5.89 9.86
CA GLY A 204 -28.85 -5.96 10.54
C GLY A 204 -28.67 -7.29 11.27
N HIS A 205 -27.40 -7.62 11.51
CA HIS A 205 -27.00 -8.80 12.29
C HIS A 205 -26.43 -8.31 13.63
N ASP A 206 -27.21 -7.50 14.37
CA ASP A 206 -26.80 -6.97 15.66
C ASP A 206 -26.67 -8.10 16.68
N VAL A 207 -25.55 -8.10 17.41
CA VAL A 207 -25.28 -9.06 18.49
C VAL A 207 -25.77 -8.46 19.81
N HIS A 208 -26.85 -8.96 20.33
CA HIS A 208 -27.38 -8.54 21.63
C HIS A 208 -26.66 -9.28 22.75
N ILE A 209 -26.05 -8.51 23.66
CA ILE A 209 -25.36 -9.04 24.84
C ILE A 209 -26.17 -8.71 26.07
N GLU A 210 -26.46 -9.72 26.86
CA GLU A 210 -27.10 -9.64 28.16
C GLU A 210 -26.32 -10.46 29.19
N GLY A 211 -26.66 -10.30 30.45
CA GLY A 211 -26.05 -11.11 31.50
C GLY A 211 -26.48 -10.73 32.89
N GLU A 212 -25.77 -11.32 33.84
CA GLU A 212 -26.03 -11.15 35.26
C GLU A 212 -24.73 -11.07 36.06
N LEU A 213 -24.77 -10.25 37.11
CA LEU A 213 -23.75 -10.20 38.13
C LEU A 213 -24.31 -10.77 39.41
N VAL A 214 -23.64 -11.76 39.99
CA VAL A 214 -24.06 -12.42 41.24
C VAL A 214 -22.97 -12.18 42.29
N GLU A 215 -23.35 -11.87 43.53
CA GLU A 215 -22.46 -11.83 44.69
C GLU A 215 -22.66 -13.11 45.52
N ALA A 216 -21.62 -13.89 45.73
CA ALA A 216 -21.62 -15.08 46.56
C ALA A 216 -21.56 -14.71 48.06
N ALA A 217 -21.76 -15.71 48.94
CA ALA A 217 -21.79 -15.50 50.38
C ALA A 217 -20.43 -15.03 50.96
N ASP A 218 -19.32 -15.31 50.27
CA ASP A 218 -17.97 -14.88 50.59
C ASP A 218 -17.60 -13.51 49.98
N SER A 219 -18.61 -12.80 49.42
CA SER A 219 -18.48 -11.54 48.71
C SER A 219 -17.70 -11.61 47.38
N SER A 220 -17.41 -12.80 46.84
CA SER A 220 -16.91 -12.94 45.49
C SER A 220 -17.98 -12.58 44.46
N LEU A 221 -17.56 -12.03 43.33
CA LEU A 221 -18.42 -11.64 42.21
C LEU A 221 -18.31 -12.66 41.07
N ALA A 222 -19.45 -13.01 40.50
CA ALA A 222 -19.53 -13.83 39.30
C ALA A 222 -20.31 -13.06 38.22
N LEU A 223 -19.63 -12.66 37.15
CA LEU A 223 -20.19 -11.95 36.00
C LEU A 223 -20.42 -12.95 34.86
N THR A 224 -21.67 -13.21 34.53
CA THR A 224 -22.03 -14.06 33.39
C THR A 224 -22.48 -13.20 32.23
N VAL A 225 -21.91 -13.41 31.05
CA VAL A 225 -22.28 -12.76 29.79
C VAL A 225 -22.76 -13.81 28.79
N ARG A 226 -23.76 -13.46 27.98
CA ARG A 226 -24.31 -14.28 26.90
C ARG A 226 -24.94 -13.39 25.84
N GLY A 227 -25.12 -13.93 24.63
CA GLY A 227 -25.76 -13.19 23.55
C GLY A 227 -25.82 -13.96 22.24
N ASP A 228 -26.25 -13.29 21.18
CA ASP A 228 -26.35 -13.88 19.85
C ASP A 228 -24.96 -14.28 19.32
N GLY A 229 -24.73 -15.59 19.15
CA GLY A 229 -23.40 -16.11 18.76
C GLY A 229 -22.34 -16.04 19.87
N VAL A 230 -22.70 -15.56 21.07
CA VAL A 230 -21.85 -15.49 22.26
C VAL A 230 -22.38 -16.47 23.31
N PRO A 231 -21.82 -17.69 23.42
CA PRO A 231 -22.24 -18.66 24.44
C PRO A 231 -22.09 -18.09 25.85
N PRO A 232 -22.90 -18.54 26.82
CA PRO A 232 -22.76 -18.13 28.21
C PRO A 232 -21.33 -18.39 28.73
N GLN A 233 -20.74 -17.37 29.32
CA GLN A 233 -19.41 -17.45 29.98
C GLN A 233 -19.47 -16.68 31.29
N THR A 234 -19.01 -17.32 32.37
CA THR A 234 -18.91 -16.73 33.70
C THR A 234 -17.48 -16.41 34.03
N PHE A 235 -17.25 -15.23 34.57
CA PHE A 235 -15.97 -14.73 35.07
C PHE A 235 -16.10 -14.54 36.58
N GLU A 236 -15.14 -15.02 37.36
CA GLU A 236 -15.17 -14.99 38.82
C GLU A 236 -14.02 -14.12 39.36
N GLY A 237 -14.29 -13.33 40.40
CA GLY A 237 -13.32 -12.44 41.02
C GLY A 237 -13.73 -12.01 42.42
N GLY A 238 -12.85 -11.29 43.11
CA GLY A 238 -13.12 -10.72 44.43
C GLY A 238 -14.10 -9.53 44.39
N ALA A 239 -14.56 -9.08 45.54
CA ALA A 239 -15.52 -7.99 45.69
C ALA A 239 -15.09 -6.65 45.05
N GLY A 240 -13.80 -6.45 44.78
CA GLY A 240 -13.25 -5.25 44.14
C GLY A 240 -12.85 -5.42 42.68
N ASP A 241 -13.07 -6.59 42.08
CA ASP A 241 -12.55 -6.97 40.75
C ASP A 241 -13.52 -6.67 39.61
N LEU A 242 -14.56 -5.83 39.83
CA LEU A 242 -15.59 -5.55 38.81
C LEU A 242 -14.97 -5.07 37.47
N ASP A 243 -14.03 -4.12 37.51
CA ASP A 243 -13.36 -3.59 36.32
C ASP A 243 -12.59 -4.68 35.56
N LYS A 244 -11.95 -5.59 36.29
CA LYS A 244 -11.26 -6.74 35.73
C LYS A 244 -12.24 -7.69 35.06
N LEU A 245 -13.33 -8.03 35.73
CA LEU A 245 -14.39 -8.90 35.20
C LEU A 245 -15.06 -8.30 33.96
N ALA A 246 -15.31 -6.97 33.96
CA ALA A 246 -15.84 -6.25 32.82
C ALA A 246 -14.84 -6.25 31.63
N THR A 247 -13.54 -6.16 31.92
CA THR A 247 -12.49 -6.25 30.89
C THR A 247 -12.41 -7.64 30.28
N GLU A 248 -12.41 -8.71 31.09
CA GLU A 248 -12.41 -10.11 30.64
C GLU A 248 -13.69 -10.44 29.84
N ALA A 249 -14.83 -9.96 30.28
CA ALA A 249 -16.10 -10.07 29.56
C ALA A 249 -16.05 -9.33 28.21
N GLY A 250 -15.49 -8.10 28.18
CA GLY A 250 -15.29 -7.34 26.97
C GLY A 250 -14.36 -8.04 25.97
N GLU A 251 -13.21 -8.58 26.41
CA GLU A 251 -12.30 -9.38 25.58
C GLU A 251 -13.01 -10.62 25.00
N TYR A 252 -13.80 -11.31 25.81
CA TYR A 252 -14.55 -12.48 25.36
C TYR A 252 -15.58 -12.14 24.30
N ILE A 253 -16.41 -11.10 24.52
CA ILE A 253 -17.41 -10.62 23.57
C ILE A 253 -16.72 -10.17 22.27
N TYR A 254 -15.63 -9.36 22.40
CA TYR A 254 -14.90 -8.86 21.25
C TYR A 254 -14.28 -9.97 20.43
N GLY A 255 -13.69 -10.96 21.07
CA GLY A 255 -13.10 -12.13 20.41
C GLY A 255 -14.13 -13.01 19.70
N ARG A 256 -15.40 -12.99 20.14
CA ARG A 256 -16.50 -13.70 19.48
C ARG A 256 -17.05 -12.93 18.28
N SER A 257 -17.21 -11.62 18.42
CA SER A 257 -17.77 -10.75 17.37
C SER A 257 -16.73 -10.33 16.33
N GLN A 258 -15.44 -10.16 16.72
CA GLN A 258 -14.35 -9.65 15.90
C GLN A 258 -13.09 -10.51 16.05
N PRO A 259 -13.13 -11.79 15.65
CA PRO A 259 -12.08 -12.75 15.99
C PRO A 259 -10.70 -12.41 15.40
N TYR A 260 -10.66 -11.86 14.18
CA TYR A 260 -9.40 -11.44 13.55
C TYR A 260 -8.76 -10.25 14.28
N GLN A 261 -9.57 -9.20 14.55
CA GLN A 261 -9.10 -8.00 15.23
C GLN A 261 -8.61 -8.31 16.64
N PHE A 262 -9.31 -9.18 17.35
CA PHE A 262 -8.91 -9.61 18.69
C PHE A 262 -7.61 -10.43 18.66
N ALA A 263 -7.47 -11.37 17.73
CA ALA A 263 -6.22 -12.12 17.55
C ALA A 263 -5.05 -11.18 17.22
N ALA A 264 -5.26 -10.20 16.32
CA ALA A 264 -4.25 -9.21 15.96
C ALA A 264 -3.89 -8.29 17.15
N TYR A 265 -4.87 -7.92 17.98
CA TYR A 265 -4.66 -7.16 19.20
C TYR A 265 -3.77 -7.93 20.20
N LEU A 266 -4.09 -9.20 20.43
CA LEU A 266 -3.28 -10.04 21.33
C LEU A 266 -1.84 -10.17 20.81
N ALA A 267 -1.68 -10.47 19.53
CA ALA A 267 -0.35 -10.62 18.93
C ALA A 267 0.43 -9.29 18.90
N GLY A 268 -0.20 -8.19 18.51
CA GLY A 268 0.42 -6.86 18.48
C GLY A 268 0.78 -6.32 19.85
N GLY A 269 0.07 -6.74 20.90
CA GLY A 269 0.36 -6.43 22.30
C GLY A 269 1.38 -7.38 22.96
N GLY A 270 2.02 -8.29 22.20
CA GLY A 270 2.97 -9.29 22.74
C GLY A 270 2.34 -10.44 23.52
N ARG A 271 1.01 -10.52 23.56
CA ARG A 271 0.24 -11.59 24.24
C ARG A 271 0.16 -12.85 23.35
N TYR A 272 1.32 -13.31 22.84
CA TYR A 272 1.38 -14.40 21.85
C TYR A 272 0.78 -15.70 22.36
N LYS A 273 1.00 -16.05 23.64
CA LYS A 273 0.44 -17.27 24.25
C LYS A 273 -1.09 -17.21 24.31
N ASP A 274 -1.66 -16.05 24.63
CA ASP A 274 -3.10 -15.86 24.67
C ASP A 274 -3.68 -15.91 23.23
N ALA A 275 -2.98 -15.35 22.26
CA ALA A 275 -3.33 -15.46 20.85
C ALA A 275 -3.34 -16.94 20.41
N LEU A 276 -2.32 -17.71 20.73
CA LEU A 276 -2.25 -19.16 20.41
C LEU A 276 -3.34 -19.98 21.11
N ALA A 277 -3.77 -19.60 22.31
CA ALA A 277 -4.89 -20.23 22.99
C ALA A 277 -6.25 -19.90 22.34
N PHE A 278 -6.40 -18.68 21.84
CA PHE A 278 -7.62 -18.19 21.22
C PHE A 278 -7.83 -18.67 19.77
N LEU A 279 -6.76 -18.64 18.95
CA LEU A 279 -6.80 -18.83 17.49
C LEU A 279 -7.42 -20.16 17.02
N PRO A 280 -7.12 -21.34 17.62
CA PRO A 280 -7.72 -22.60 17.17
C PRO A 280 -9.24 -22.59 17.22
N GLY A 281 -9.79 -22.09 18.33
CA GLY A 281 -11.23 -21.95 18.50
C GLY A 281 -11.85 -20.92 17.56
N ALA A 282 -11.19 -19.80 17.32
CA ALA A 282 -11.64 -18.78 16.37
C ALA A 282 -11.62 -19.30 14.92
N PHE A 283 -10.57 -19.99 14.53
CA PHE A 283 -10.41 -20.61 13.22
C PHE A 283 -11.49 -21.65 12.92
N ALA A 284 -11.79 -22.51 13.90
CA ALA A 284 -12.82 -23.54 13.75
C ALA A 284 -14.23 -22.96 13.54
N ARG A 285 -14.50 -21.78 14.10
CA ARG A 285 -15.78 -21.08 13.99
C ARG A 285 -15.87 -20.11 12.82
N ALA A 286 -14.77 -19.87 12.12
CA ALA A 286 -14.73 -18.91 11.03
C ALA A 286 -15.72 -19.28 9.91
N GLU A 287 -16.51 -18.31 9.49
CA GLU A 287 -17.64 -18.48 8.55
C GLU A 287 -17.19 -18.80 7.12
N ASN A 288 -15.98 -18.34 6.75
CA ASN A 288 -15.46 -18.48 5.39
C ASN A 288 -13.93 -18.60 5.38
N ASP A 289 -13.42 -19.05 4.23
CA ASP A 289 -11.97 -19.26 4.07
C ASP A 289 -11.17 -17.95 4.09
N ALA A 290 -11.78 -16.82 3.72
CA ALA A 290 -11.11 -15.53 3.80
C ALA A 290 -10.78 -15.13 5.25
N LEU A 291 -11.71 -15.36 6.19
CA LEU A 291 -11.47 -15.15 7.62
C LEU A 291 -10.51 -16.20 8.20
N ARG A 292 -10.63 -17.47 7.75
CA ARG A 292 -9.67 -18.51 8.13
C ARG A 292 -8.25 -18.17 7.73
N ALA A 293 -8.05 -17.63 6.52
CA ALA A 293 -6.75 -17.19 6.04
C ALA A 293 -6.18 -16.04 6.89
N ASP A 294 -7.02 -15.05 7.25
CA ASP A 294 -6.59 -13.93 8.12
C ASP A 294 -6.17 -14.44 9.51
N LEU A 295 -6.96 -15.33 10.11
CA LEU A 295 -6.63 -15.94 11.40
C LEU A 295 -5.37 -16.82 11.33
N ALA A 296 -5.20 -17.60 10.26
CA ALA A 296 -4.01 -18.41 10.03
C ALA A 296 -2.75 -17.53 9.88
N ASN A 297 -2.87 -16.35 9.26
CA ASN A 297 -1.77 -15.41 9.15
C ASN A 297 -1.33 -14.88 10.52
N VAL A 298 -2.26 -14.45 11.37
CA VAL A 298 -1.95 -14.04 12.75
C VAL A 298 -1.36 -15.22 13.55
N TRP A 299 -1.86 -16.43 13.31
CA TRP A 299 -1.37 -17.64 13.96
C TRP A 299 0.09 -17.93 13.61
N GLY A 300 0.44 -17.83 12.32
CA GLY A 300 1.81 -17.94 11.85
C GLY A 300 2.71 -16.87 12.47
N SER A 301 2.27 -15.62 12.50
CA SER A 301 3.02 -14.51 13.11
C SER A 301 3.24 -14.69 14.61
N ALA A 302 2.25 -15.22 15.35
CA ALA A 302 2.41 -15.54 16.78
C ALA A 302 3.45 -16.64 17.02
N TYR A 303 3.49 -17.67 16.15
CA TYR A 303 4.53 -18.70 16.20
C TYR A 303 5.91 -18.15 15.85
N THR A 304 6.00 -17.25 14.87
CA THR A 304 7.26 -16.56 14.52
C THR A 304 7.82 -15.80 15.72
N SER A 305 6.98 -15.03 16.40
CA SER A 305 7.38 -14.26 17.59
C SER A 305 7.77 -15.10 18.80
N LEU A 306 7.38 -16.38 18.82
CA LEU A 306 7.75 -17.35 19.86
C LEU A 306 8.90 -18.28 19.42
N ASP A 307 9.61 -17.95 18.35
CA ASP A 307 10.71 -18.74 17.78
C ASP A 307 10.29 -20.20 17.46
N GLN A 308 9.12 -20.35 16.86
CA GLN A 308 8.57 -21.63 16.42
C GLN A 308 8.37 -21.65 14.89
N PRO A 309 9.46 -21.61 14.11
CA PRO A 309 9.40 -21.39 12.66
C PRO A 309 8.71 -22.51 11.88
N LYS A 310 8.79 -23.77 12.33
CA LYS A 310 8.11 -24.90 11.68
C LYS A 310 6.59 -24.75 11.73
N GLN A 311 6.06 -24.42 12.91
CA GLN A 311 4.64 -24.18 13.10
C GLN A 311 4.18 -22.92 12.35
N ALA A 312 5.00 -21.88 12.32
CA ALA A 312 4.74 -20.66 11.54
C ALA A 312 4.63 -20.98 10.05
N ALA A 313 5.58 -21.73 9.48
CA ALA A 313 5.58 -22.11 8.06
C ALA A 313 4.31 -22.90 7.68
N GLU A 314 3.88 -23.85 8.54
CA GLU A 314 2.61 -24.58 8.33
C GLU A 314 1.40 -23.62 8.22
N LYS A 315 1.34 -22.59 9.10
CA LYS A 315 0.22 -21.64 9.10
C LYS A 315 0.27 -20.72 7.89
N PHE A 316 1.43 -20.25 7.46
CA PHE A 316 1.55 -19.42 6.26
C PHE A 316 1.23 -20.22 4.99
N ARG A 317 1.59 -21.49 4.90
CA ARG A 317 1.09 -22.36 3.81
C ARG A 317 -0.42 -22.55 3.83
N LEU A 318 -1.01 -22.62 5.02
CA LEU A 318 -2.47 -22.66 5.17
C LEU A 318 -3.12 -21.37 4.68
N VAL A 319 -2.52 -20.19 4.90
CA VAL A 319 -2.99 -18.93 4.32
C VAL A 319 -3.06 -19.02 2.79
N MET A 320 -1.99 -19.53 2.16
CA MET A 320 -1.94 -19.70 0.71
C MET A 320 -3.00 -20.69 0.22
N ALA A 321 -3.18 -21.80 0.90
CA ALA A 321 -4.16 -22.83 0.53
C ALA A 321 -5.63 -22.35 0.63
N LEU A 322 -5.91 -21.44 1.57
CA LEU A 322 -7.24 -20.84 1.78
C LEU A 322 -7.51 -19.60 0.94
N SER A 323 -6.49 -19.08 0.24
CA SER A 323 -6.58 -17.86 -0.55
C SER A 323 -6.58 -18.16 -2.04
N GLN A 324 -7.23 -17.30 -2.82
CA GLN A 324 -7.14 -17.39 -4.28
C GLN A 324 -5.68 -17.13 -4.70
N PRO A 325 -5.11 -17.96 -5.59
CA PRO A 325 -3.76 -17.73 -6.13
C PRO A 325 -3.62 -16.30 -6.67
N GLN A 326 -2.46 -15.68 -6.45
CA GLN A 326 -2.12 -14.32 -6.84
C GLN A 326 -2.97 -13.22 -6.16
N SER A 327 -3.90 -13.55 -5.26
CA SER A 327 -4.57 -12.55 -4.43
C SER A 327 -3.59 -11.92 -3.43
N ARG A 328 -3.91 -10.72 -2.93
CA ARG A 328 -3.09 -10.05 -1.90
C ARG A 328 -2.83 -10.93 -0.67
N LYS A 329 -3.84 -11.68 -0.22
CA LYS A 329 -3.69 -12.61 0.92
C LYS A 329 -2.72 -13.75 0.61
N TRP A 330 -2.80 -14.29 -0.59
CA TRP A 330 -1.93 -15.35 -1.05
C TRP A 330 -0.47 -14.89 -1.10
N TRP A 331 -0.19 -13.71 -1.66
CA TRP A 331 1.14 -13.10 -1.66
C TRP A 331 1.65 -12.83 -0.24
N ASN A 332 0.79 -12.30 0.65
CA ASN A 332 1.15 -12.08 2.04
C ASN A 332 1.50 -13.39 2.76
N GLY A 333 0.72 -14.45 2.54
CA GLY A 333 1.02 -15.77 3.10
C GLY A 333 2.37 -16.30 2.63
N TRP A 334 2.67 -16.16 1.34
CA TRP A 334 3.95 -16.61 0.78
C TRP A 334 5.12 -15.73 1.24
N GLY A 335 4.95 -14.41 1.26
CA GLY A 335 5.97 -13.49 1.80
C GLY A 335 6.31 -13.77 3.27
N ASN A 336 5.29 -14.03 4.09
CA ASN A 336 5.50 -14.43 5.49
C ASN A 336 6.16 -15.81 5.63
N LEU A 337 5.85 -16.77 4.75
CA LEU A 337 6.55 -18.05 4.70
C LEU A 337 8.05 -17.84 4.45
N LEU A 338 8.41 -16.95 3.50
CA LEU A 338 9.80 -16.67 3.17
C LEU A 338 10.60 -16.10 4.36
N SER A 339 9.95 -15.42 5.30
CA SER A 339 10.62 -14.91 6.50
C SER A 339 11.02 -16.00 7.52
N VAL A 340 10.44 -17.19 7.42
CA VAL A 340 10.65 -18.27 8.42
C VAL A 340 11.18 -19.58 7.82
N VAL A 341 11.09 -19.75 6.49
CA VAL A 341 11.37 -21.05 5.86
C VAL A 341 12.83 -21.48 6.02
N ALA A 342 13.78 -20.55 6.06
CA ALA A 342 15.19 -20.86 6.30
C ALA A 342 15.41 -21.53 7.66
N LEU A 343 14.73 -21.04 8.69
CA LEU A 343 14.80 -21.59 10.05
C LEU A 343 13.95 -22.85 10.21
N ALA A 344 12.86 -22.96 9.44
CA ALA A 344 11.95 -24.10 9.49
C ALA A 344 12.49 -25.33 8.77
N GLU A 345 13.08 -25.14 7.56
CA GLU A 345 13.37 -26.19 6.58
C GLU A 345 14.79 -26.09 5.99
N GLY A 346 15.53 -25.05 6.35
CA GLY A 346 16.91 -24.84 5.90
C GLY A 346 17.05 -23.86 4.75
N GLU A 347 18.30 -23.45 4.49
CA GLU A 347 18.65 -22.40 3.53
C GLU A 347 18.31 -22.78 2.08
N GLU A 348 18.46 -24.07 1.72
CA GLU A 348 18.09 -24.53 0.36
C GLU A 348 16.59 -24.41 0.10
N ALA A 349 15.75 -24.73 1.10
CA ALA A 349 14.31 -24.54 0.97
C ALA A 349 13.96 -23.05 0.82
N ALA A 350 14.60 -22.19 1.60
CA ALA A 350 14.41 -20.75 1.51
C ALA A 350 14.79 -20.21 0.12
N TRP A 351 15.92 -20.66 -0.43
CA TRP A 351 16.36 -20.26 -1.77
C TRP A 351 15.36 -20.68 -2.84
N ARG A 352 14.89 -21.95 -2.82
CA ARG A 352 13.92 -22.47 -3.78
C ARG A 352 12.59 -21.74 -3.71
N GLU A 353 12.07 -21.54 -2.50
CA GLU A 353 10.82 -20.81 -2.29
C GLU A 353 10.94 -19.35 -2.76
N SER A 354 12.07 -18.69 -2.47
CA SER A 354 12.30 -17.31 -2.90
C SER A 354 12.40 -17.19 -4.42
N HIS A 355 13.09 -18.15 -5.06
CA HIS A 355 13.21 -18.18 -6.51
C HIS A 355 11.83 -18.41 -7.18
N ALA A 356 11.07 -19.38 -6.67
CA ALA A 356 9.72 -19.65 -7.14
C ALA A 356 8.79 -18.45 -6.95
N TYR A 357 8.93 -17.72 -5.83
CA TYR A 357 8.18 -16.49 -5.56
C TYR A 357 8.49 -15.41 -6.60
N LEU A 358 9.77 -15.11 -6.84
CA LEU A 358 10.19 -14.10 -7.82
C LEU A 358 9.77 -14.47 -9.26
N GLU A 359 9.84 -15.74 -9.61
CA GLU A 359 9.35 -16.26 -10.89
C GLU A 359 7.83 -16.07 -11.02
N ALA A 360 7.07 -16.39 -9.98
CA ALA A 360 5.63 -16.17 -9.96
C ALA A 360 5.28 -14.67 -10.09
N VAL A 361 6.01 -13.80 -9.41
CA VAL A 361 5.86 -12.33 -9.53
C VAL A 361 6.14 -11.86 -10.96
N ALA A 362 7.16 -12.39 -11.62
CA ALA A 362 7.50 -12.02 -12.99
C ALA A 362 6.38 -12.36 -13.98
N HIS A 363 5.67 -13.47 -13.76
CA HIS A 363 4.58 -13.95 -14.61
C HIS A 363 3.19 -13.42 -14.24
N ALA A 364 3.02 -12.85 -13.04
CA ALA A 364 1.73 -12.31 -12.60
C ALA A 364 1.34 -11.04 -13.39
N PRO A 365 0.03 -10.78 -13.61
CA PRO A 365 -0.47 -9.51 -14.11
C PRO A 365 0.00 -8.34 -13.23
N LYS A 366 0.25 -7.18 -13.82
CA LYS A 366 0.84 -6.04 -13.10
C LYS A 366 0.00 -5.56 -11.91
N ASP A 367 -1.30 -5.64 -12.02
CA ASP A 367 -2.28 -5.25 -11.00
C ASP A 367 -2.48 -6.29 -9.89
N GLU A 368 -2.01 -7.50 -10.10
CA GLU A 368 -2.06 -8.61 -9.14
C GLU A 368 -0.71 -8.87 -8.44
N ARG A 369 0.36 -8.18 -8.88
CA ARG A 369 1.69 -8.33 -8.28
C ARG A 369 1.72 -7.81 -6.83
N PRO A 370 2.54 -8.43 -5.98
CA PRO A 370 2.82 -7.89 -4.66
C PRO A 370 3.48 -6.51 -4.77
N ASP A 371 3.29 -5.69 -3.73
CA ASP A 371 3.97 -4.40 -3.64
C ASP A 371 5.50 -4.60 -3.55
N LEU A 372 6.26 -3.64 -4.08
CA LEU A 372 7.73 -3.74 -4.16
C LEU A 372 8.40 -4.08 -2.81
N PRO A 373 7.99 -3.52 -1.64
CA PRO A 373 8.54 -3.90 -0.35
C PRO A 373 8.47 -5.40 -0.02
N GLN A 374 7.47 -6.12 -0.52
CA GLN A 374 7.34 -7.56 -0.30
C GLN A 374 8.41 -8.40 -1.01
N LEU A 375 9.19 -7.79 -1.90
CA LEU A 375 10.29 -8.45 -2.62
C LEU A 375 11.62 -8.43 -1.87
N THR A 376 11.73 -7.71 -0.73
CA THR A 376 12.96 -7.59 0.06
C THR A 376 13.52 -8.97 0.43
N ASN A 377 12.77 -9.79 1.16
CA ASN A 377 13.22 -11.10 1.62
C ASN A 377 13.62 -12.04 0.47
N PRO A 378 12.76 -12.28 -0.57
CA PRO A 378 13.15 -13.17 -1.65
C PRO A 378 14.34 -12.66 -2.45
N ALA A 379 14.47 -11.34 -2.64
CA ALA A 379 15.60 -10.75 -3.34
C ALA A 379 16.92 -10.91 -2.54
N SER A 380 16.88 -10.70 -1.23
CA SER A 380 18.05 -10.88 -0.34
C SER A 380 18.48 -12.35 -0.28
N ILE A 381 17.53 -13.29 -0.16
CA ILE A 381 17.81 -14.72 -0.11
C ILE A 381 18.44 -15.22 -1.43
N THR A 382 17.99 -14.70 -2.57
CA THR A 382 18.50 -15.06 -3.90
C THR A 382 19.70 -14.22 -4.35
N TRP A 383 20.19 -13.32 -3.49
CA TRP A 383 21.31 -12.41 -3.79
C TRP A 383 21.04 -11.45 -4.96
N ASP A 384 19.77 -11.13 -5.23
CA ASP A 384 19.39 -10.04 -6.13
C ASP A 384 19.46 -8.70 -5.37
N LEU A 385 20.67 -8.27 -5.04
CA LEU A 385 20.92 -7.08 -4.22
C LEU A 385 20.34 -5.78 -4.81
N PRO A 386 20.33 -5.54 -6.13
CA PRO A 386 19.64 -4.40 -6.71
C PRO A 386 18.14 -4.39 -6.48
N LEU A 387 17.50 -5.56 -6.57
CA LEU A 387 16.06 -5.70 -6.29
C LEU A 387 15.78 -5.53 -4.81
N ALA A 388 16.61 -6.15 -3.93
CA ALA A 388 16.51 -5.98 -2.48
C ALA A 388 16.61 -4.50 -2.08
N LEU A 389 17.61 -3.78 -2.61
CA LEU A 389 17.78 -2.35 -2.36
C LEU A 389 16.57 -1.53 -2.84
N SER A 390 16.03 -1.85 -4.02
CA SER A 390 14.86 -1.17 -4.55
C SER A 390 13.63 -1.38 -3.68
N ALA A 391 13.48 -2.58 -3.13
CA ALA A 391 12.38 -2.95 -2.24
C ALA A 391 12.49 -2.24 -0.88
N GLU A 392 13.68 -2.23 -0.28
CA GLU A 392 13.96 -1.51 0.98
C GLU A 392 13.72 0.01 0.85
N LEU A 393 14.19 0.61 -0.24
CA LEU A 393 13.96 2.04 -0.50
C LEU A 393 12.48 2.37 -0.73
N ALA A 394 11.70 1.45 -1.29
CA ALA A 394 10.27 1.60 -1.45
C ALA A 394 9.53 1.49 -0.11
N ASP A 395 9.94 0.57 0.76
CA ASP A 395 9.40 0.42 2.10
C ASP A 395 9.66 1.65 2.98
N ALA A 396 10.90 2.13 2.99
CA ALA A 396 11.30 3.35 3.67
C ALA A 396 10.45 4.57 3.24
N LYS A 397 10.17 4.69 1.93
CA LYS A 397 9.32 5.75 1.40
C LYS A 397 7.85 5.59 1.82
N HIS A 398 7.36 4.38 1.90
CA HIS A 398 5.98 4.09 2.31
C HIS A 398 5.77 4.43 3.80
N ASN A 399 6.71 4.04 4.64
CA ASN A 399 6.64 4.19 6.10
C ASN A 399 7.02 5.61 6.58
N GLY A 400 7.94 6.29 5.86
CA GLY A 400 8.49 7.59 6.25
C GLY A 400 7.75 8.83 5.70
N GLY A 401 6.79 8.67 4.79
CA GLY A 401 6.17 9.78 4.07
C GLY A 401 7.11 10.43 3.03
N ALA A 402 6.59 11.40 2.26
CA ALA A 402 7.35 12.06 1.18
C ALA A 402 8.56 12.84 1.75
N GLY A 403 9.74 12.25 1.72
CA GLY A 403 11.02 12.89 2.04
C GLY A 403 11.75 12.40 3.30
N ALA A 404 11.21 11.43 4.04
CA ALA A 404 11.88 10.82 5.18
C ALA A 404 12.04 9.31 4.94
N THR A 405 13.27 8.81 5.05
CA THR A 405 13.49 7.38 5.35
C THR A 405 12.99 7.14 6.78
N SER A 406 12.15 6.12 6.99
CA SER A 406 11.82 5.70 8.35
C SER A 406 13.12 5.36 9.09
N ALA A 407 13.22 5.78 10.35
CA ALA A 407 14.38 5.45 11.18
C ALA A 407 14.57 3.93 11.37
N LEU A 408 13.53 3.15 11.07
CA LEU A 408 13.51 1.68 11.17
C LEU A 408 14.09 0.98 9.93
N ASP A 409 14.04 1.61 8.74
CA ASP A 409 14.47 0.98 7.49
C ASP A 409 15.95 1.27 7.17
N GLY A 410 16.55 2.24 7.87
CA GLY A 410 17.94 2.63 7.67
C GLY A 410 18.97 1.50 7.80
N PRO A 411 18.89 0.62 8.81
CA PRO A 411 19.82 -0.50 8.97
C PRO A 411 19.79 -1.50 7.82
N ALA A 412 18.60 -1.91 7.38
CA ALA A 412 18.45 -2.86 6.27
C ALA A 412 18.99 -2.29 4.94
N ILE A 413 18.71 -1.01 4.65
CA ILE A 413 19.28 -0.32 3.48
C ILE A 413 20.81 -0.23 3.60
N ALA A 414 21.34 0.03 4.80
CA ALA A 414 22.77 0.13 5.05
C ALA A 414 23.47 -1.23 4.85
N ASP A 415 22.87 -2.34 5.29
CA ASP A 415 23.37 -3.70 5.05
C ASP A 415 23.50 -3.98 3.55
N VAL A 416 22.46 -3.74 2.76
CA VAL A 416 22.50 -3.96 1.30
C VAL A 416 23.58 -3.10 0.64
N TYR A 417 23.76 -1.83 1.06
CA TYR A 417 24.89 -1.02 0.56
C TYR A 417 26.25 -1.57 0.98
N GLY A 418 26.36 -2.15 2.19
CA GLY A 418 27.55 -2.87 2.64
C GLY A 418 27.88 -4.05 1.72
N LEU A 419 26.88 -4.89 1.43
CA LEU A 419 27.00 -6.05 0.54
C LEU A 419 27.27 -5.66 -0.94
N THR A 420 26.91 -4.45 -1.35
CA THR A 420 27.25 -3.91 -2.69
C THR A 420 28.53 -3.05 -2.69
N HIS A 421 29.34 -3.12 -1.63
CA HIS A 421 30.62 -2.43 -1.47
C HIS A 421 30.55 -0.90 -1.59
N ASP A 422 29.45 -0.29 -1.11
CA ASP A 422 29.29 1.17 -1.00
C ASP A 422 29.21 1.61 0.47
N PRO A 423 30.33 1.62 1.20
CA PRO A 423 30.37 1.96 2.62
C PRO A 423 29.94 3.42 2.89
N VAL A 424 30.04 4.31 1.89
CA VAL A 424 29.66 5.73 2.04
C VAL A 424 28.14 5.86 2.14
N LYS A 425 27.41 5.20 1.25
CA LYS A 425 25.95 5.19 1.32
C LYS A 425 25.46 4.40 2.52
N ALA A 426 26.06 3.24 2.81
CA ALA A 426 25.77 2.46 4.01
C ALA A 426 25.83 3.34 5.28
N ALA A 427 26.96 4.02 5.51
CA ALA A 427 27.14 4.92 6.65
C ALA A 427 26.12 6.07 6.68
N ARG A 428 25.75 6.62 5.51
CA ARG A 428 24.75 7.68 5.42
C ARG A 428 23.36 7.22 5.92
N TYR A 429 22.90 6.06 5.47
CA TYR A 429 21.60 5.52 5.88
C TYR A 429 21.60 5.13 7.36
N LEU A 430 22.69 4.51 7.82
CA LEU A 430 22.85 4.17 9.23
C LEU A 430 22.85 5.41 10.14
N SER A 431 23.50 6.50 9.73
CA SER A 431 23.54 7.74 10.52
C SER A 431 22.17 8.44 10.65
N ALA A 432 21.22 8.11 9.78
CA ALA A 432 19.84 8.61 9.83
C ALA A 432 18.91 7.73 10.67
N SER A 433 19.37 6.56 11.14
CA SER A 433 18.59 5.61 11.93
C SER A 433 18.53 5.99 13.41
N ASP A 434 17.56 5.43 14.13
CA ASP A 434 17.53 5.58 15.60
C ASP A 434 18.76 4.90 16.22
N PRO A 435 19.63 5.61 16.93
CA PRO A 435 20.82 5.04 17.56
C PRO A 435 20.50 4.03 18.69
N ASN A 436 19.23 3.96 19.13
CA ASN A 436 18.80 2.96 20.12
C ASN A 436 18.26 1.68 19.46
N ASP A 437 17.97 1.72 18.17
CA ASP A 437 17.51 0.52 17.44
C ASP A 437 18.56 -0.59 17.47
N PRO A 438 18.16 -1.86 17.79
CA PRO A 438 19.09 -2.99 17.84
C PRO A 438 19.77 -3.27 16.50
N GLY A 439 19.06 -3.13 15.37
CA GLY A 439 19.59 -3.30 14.02
C GLY A 439 20.63 -2.23 13.70
N ALA A 440 20.36 -0.95 14.04
CA ALA A 440 21.30 0.13 13.85
C ALA A 440 22.61 -0.08 14.66
N LYS A 441 22.51 -0.57 15.89
CA LYS A 441 23.68 -0.94 16.70
C LYS A 441 24.44 -2.11 16.09
N ALA A 442 23.75 -3.10 15.55
CA ALA A 442 24.36 -4.25 14.89
C ALA A 442 25.12 -3.80 13.63
N GLU A 443 24.46 -3.01 12.75
CA GLU A 443 25.07 -2.49 11.52
C GLU A 443 26.26 -1.57 11.79
N ALA A 444 26.23 -0.78 12.86
CA ALA A 444 27.37 0.06 13.25
C ALA A 444 28.64 -0.77 13.56
N LEU A 445 28.48 -2.04 13.93
CA LEU A 445 29.59 -2.97 14.16
C LEU A 445 29.93 -3.80 12.91
N LEU A 446 28.93 -4.19 12.12
CA LEU A 446 29.13 -5.04 10.94
C LEU A 446 29.73 -4.29 9.76
N LEU A 447 29.28 -3.08 9.45
CA LEU A 447 29.76 -2.31 8.28
C LEU A 447 31.28 -2.05 8.29
N PRO A 448 31.91 -1.60 9.39
CA PRO A 448 33.37 -1.46 9.42
C PRO A 448 34.09 -2.81 9.30
N ALA A 449 33.47 -3.91 9.77
CA ALA A 449 34.05 -5.24 9.63
C ALA A 449 33.97 -5.74 8.19
N TYR A 450 32.86 -5.54 7.48
CA TYR A 450 32.74 -5.84 6.05
C TYR A 450 33.82 -5.10 5.24
N ASP A 451 33.94 -3.78 5.44
CA ASP A 451 34.94 -2.96 4.76
C ASP A 451 36.38 -3.42 5.05
N ALA A 452 36.68 -3.79 6.30
CA ALA A 452 37.99 -4.30 6.68
C ALA A 452 38.28 -5.67 6.02
N LEU A 453 37.32 -6.57 6.00
CA LEU A 453 37.46 -7.88 5.35
C LEU A 453 37.63 -7.76 3.83
N ASP A 454 36.89 -6.85 3.17
CA ASP A 454 36.98 -6.57 1.74
C ASP A 454 38.35 -5.99 1.37
N ARG A 455 38.94 -5.17 2.25
CA ARG A 455 40.31 -4.62 2.07
C ARG A 455 41.44 -5.60 2.42
N GLY A 456 41.10 -6.82 2.86
CA GLY A 456 42.10 -7.79 3.31
C GLY A 456 42.77 -7.43 4.63
N GLN A 457 42.06 -6.75 5.52
CA GLN A 457 42.51 -6.31 6.85
C GLN A 457 41.77 -7.03 7.96
N PRO A 458 41.87 -8.37 8.07
CA PRO A 458 41.04 -9.15 9.01
C PRO A 458 41.29 -8.77 10.47
N GLU A 459 42.48 -8.28 10.85
CA GLU A 459 42.78 -7.82 12.20
C GLU A 459 41.86 -6.66 12.62
N ALA A 460 41.59 -5.74 11.67
CA ALA A 460 40.71 -4.59 11.92
C ALA A 460 39.23 -4.98 12.05
N ALA A 461 38.81 -6.13 11.51
CA ALA A 461 37.46 -6.64 11.61
C ALA A 461 37.16 -7.31 12.98
N ILE A 462 38.20 -7.81 13.68
CA ILE A 462 38.02 -8.65 14.89
C ILE A 462 37.28 -7.89 15.98
N ALA A 463 37.77 -6.72 16.38
CA ALA A 463 37.18 -5.99 17.51
C ALA A 463 35.68 -5.64 17.32
N PRO A 464 35.24 -5.08 16.17
CA PRO A 464 33.82 -4.85 15.94
C PRO A 464 33.01 -6.16 15.88
N LEU A 465 33.54 -7.25 15.31
CA LEU A 465 32.86 -8.54 15.27
C LEU A 465 32.77 -9.20 16.64
N GLU A 466 33.76 -9.08 17.52
CA GLU A 466 33.69 -9.52 18.92
C GLU A 466 32.58 -8.76 19.69
N ALA A 467 32.49 -7.45 19.46
CA ALA A 467 31.44 -6.62 20.05
C ALA A 467 30.04 -7.04 19.53
N PHE A 468 29.93 -7.27 18.22
CA PHE A 468 28.69 -7.78 17.61
C PHE A 468 28.33 -9.16 18.16
N TRP A 469 29.29 -10.08 18.23
CA TRP A 469 29.08 -11.44 18.79
C TRP A 469 28.57 -11.41 20.22
N LYS A 470 29.08 -10.49 21.05
CA LYS A 470 28.58 -10.29 22.43
C LYS A 470 27.15 -9.80 22.43
N ALA A 471 26.78 -8.84 21.58
CA ALA A 471 25.43 -8.32 21.44
C ALA A 471 24.47 -9.41 20.91
N TRP A 472 24.88 -10.15 19.89
CA TRP A 472 24.10 -11.23 19.28
C TRP A 472 23.74 -12.32 20.29
N LYS A 473 24.67 -12.73 21.16
CA LYS A 473 24.40 -13.71 22.24
C LYS A 473 23.45 -13.14 23.31
N ALA A 474 23.40 -11.86 23.50
CA ALA A 474 22.57 -11.21 24.53
C ALA A 474 21.14 -10.90 24.04
N ASP A 475 20.94 -10.73 22.75
CA ASP A 475 19.68 -10.31 22.15
C ASP A 475 19.19 -11.32 21.09
N PRO A 476 18.22 -12.17 21.43
CA PRO A 476 17.66 -13.16 20.49
C PRO A 476 17.03 -12.54 19.23
N SER A 477 16.62 -11.27 19.24
CA SER A 477 16.05 -10.62 18.07
C SER A 477 17.06 -10.50 16.92
N LEU A 478 18.35 -10.42 17.23
CA LEU A 478 19.43 -10.38 16.24
C LEU A 478 19.65 -11.73 15.54
N HIS A 479 19.19 -12.85 16.13
CA HIS A 479 19.34 -14.18 15.51
C HIS A 479 18.53 -14.31 14.22
N LEU A 480 17.37 -13.66 14.14
CA LEU A 480 16.54 -13.67 12.94
C LEU A 480 17.09 -12.75 11.85
N SER A 481 17.55 -11.56 12.24
CA SER A 481 18.05 -10.55 11.29
C SER A 481 19.46 -10.86 10.78
N TYR A 482 20.30 -11.47 11.60
CA TYR A 482 21.73 -11.72 11.33
C TYR A 482 22.13 -13.16 11.68
N PRO A 483 21.52 -14.18 11.04
CA PRO A 483 21.70 -15.59 11.47
C PRO A 483 23.11 -16.12 11.26
N ASP A 484 23.85 -15.60 10.28
CA ASP A 484 25.18 -16.04 9.88
C ASP A 484 26.29 -14.99 10.12
N ALA A 485 25.94 -13.76 10.53
CA ALA A 485 26.92 -12.69 10.73
C ALA A 485 28.04 -13.06 11.76
N PRO A 486 27.79 -13.83 12.83
CA PRO A 486 28.87 -14.31 13.70
C PRO A 486 29.93 -15.13 12.99
N CYS A 487 29.60 -15.81 11.89
CA CYS A 487 30.57 -16.60 11.12
C CYS A 487 31.67 -15.76 10.47
N LEU A 488 31.44 -14.43 10.30
CA LEU A 488 32.47 -13.47 9.88
C LEU A 488 33.57 -13.32 10.94
N LEU A 489 33.24 -13.46 12.23
CA LEU A 489 34.25 -13.46 13.29
C LEU A 489 35.12 -14.69 13.19
N GLY A 490 34.54 -15.88 12.99
CA GLY A 490 35.27 -17.10 12.74
C GLY A 490 36.19 -16.99 11.52
N LEU A 491 35.68 -16.38 10.42
CA LEU A 491 36.47 -16.09 9.23
C LEU A 491 37.64 -15.14 9.53
N ALA A 492 37.41 -14.05 10.25
CA ALA A 492 38.46 -13.11 10.62
C ALA A 492 39.56 -13.77 11.45
N TYR A 493 39.18 -14.57 12.45
CA TYR A 493 40.12 -15.38 13.24
C TYR A 493 40.91 -16.35 12.37
N GLY A 494 40.26 -17.06 11.46
CA GLY A 494 40.95 -17.98 10.52
C GLY A 494 41.96 -17.25 9.65
N ARG A 495 41.64 -16.09 9.12
CA ARG A 495 42.52 -15.28 8.28
C ARG A 495 43.75 -14.76 9.03
N VAL A 496 43.69 -14.55 10.33
CA VAL A 496 44.81 -14.18 11.19
C VAL A 496 45.49 -15.38 11.87
N GLY A 497 45.09 -16.61 11.54
CA GLY A 497 45.73 -17.85 12.08
C GLY A 497 45.24 -18.26 13.48
N ARG A 498 44.19 -17.60 14.04
CA ARG A 498 43.63 -17.90 15.35
C ARG A 498 42.62 -19.07 15.24
N ARG A 499 43.10 -20.27 14.88
CA ARG A 499 42.27 -21.43 14.58
C ARG A 499 41.32 -21.79 15.72
N ALA A 500 41.82 -21.88 16.96
CA ALA A 500 41.01 -22.30 18.10
C ALA A 500 39.85 -21.36 18.40
N ASP A 501 40.08 -20.07 18.21
CA ASP A 501 39.04 -19.05 18.36
C ASP A 501 38.00 -19.13 17.23
N ALA A 502 38.44 -19.41 16.00
CA ALA A 502 37.55 -19.61 14.86
C ALA A 502 36.62 -20.81 15.08
N GLU A 503 37.19 -21.98 15.47
CA GLU A 503 36.40 -23.18 15.77
C GLU A 503 35.37 -22.93 16.88
N ALA A 504 35.77 -22.23 17.96
CA ALA A 504 34.86 -21.92 19.06
C ALA A 504 33.63 -21.08 18.62
N VAL A 505 33.79 -20.25 17.63
CA VAL A 505 32.64 -19.50 17.01
C VAL A 505 31.79 -20.48 16.20
N PHE A 506 32.39 -21.22 15.25
CA PHE A 506 31.64 -22.10 14.35
C PHE A 506 30.90 -23.23 15.08
N ASP A 507 31.53 -23.83 16.11
CA ASP A 507 30.92 -24.86 16.95
C ASP A 507 29.67 -24.39 17.71
N SER A 508 29.56 -23.08 17.93
CA SER A 508 28.40 -22.47 18.61
C SER A 508 27.27 -22.08 17.64
N MET A 509 27.52 -22.17 16.33
CA MET A 509 26.53 -21.81 15.30
C MET A 509 25.72 -23.05 14.88
N PRO A 510 24.45 -22.88 14.47
CA PRO A 510 23.71 -23.91 13.78
C PRO A 510 24.39 -24.26 12.44
N PRO A 511 24.16 -25.46 11.89
CA PRO A 511 24.71 -25.86 10.62
C PRO A 511 24.05 -25.03 9.47
N LEU A 512 24.74 -23.99 9.03
CA LEU A 512 24.33 -23.11 7.94
C LEU A 512 25.35 -23.23 6.81
N SER A 513 24.88 -23.32 5.56
CA SER A 513 25.73 -23.34 4.38
C SER A 513 26.58 -22.06 4.26
N ARG A 514 26.01 -20.91 4.62
CA ARG A 514 26.74 -19.63 4.66
C ARG A 514 27.89 -19.66 5.67
N CYS A 515 27.69 -20.23 6.84
CA CYS A 515 28.75 -20.43 7.81
C CYS A 515 29.79 -21.43 7.33
N SER A 516 29.40 -22.50 6.62
CA SER A 516 30.34 -23.45 6.01
C SER A 516 31.25 -22.78 4.97
N ALA A 517 30.78 -21.76 4.25
CA ALA A 517 31.61 -20.98 3.36
C ALA A 517 32.80 -20.31 4.11
N ALA A 518 32.50 -19.62 5.21
CA ALA A 518 33.48 -18.94 6.06
C ALA A 518 34.38 -19.94 6.83
N HIS A 519 33.80 -20.99 7.37
CA HIS A 519 34.49 -22.05 8.16
C HIS A 519 35.50 -22.79 7.29
N GLY A 520 35.12 -23.18 6.06
CA GLY A 520 36.04 -23.82 5.12
C GLY A 520 37.21 -22.92 4.76
N GLU A 521 37.00 -21.61 4.54
CA GLU A 521 38.09 -20.66 4.32
C GLU A 521 38.99 -20.56 5.56
N ALA A 522 38.44 -20.52 6.77
CA ALA A 522 39.24 -20.50 8.01
C ALA A 522 40.15 -21.73 8.14
N HIS A 523 39.65 -22.94 7.85
CA HIS A 523 40.45 -24.16 7.78
C HIS A 523 41.59 -24.06 6.75
N ALA A 524 41.24 -23.61 5.53
CA ALA A 524 42.20 -23.46 4.44
C ALA A 524 43.34 -22.47 4.78
N ARG A 525 42.99 -21.34 5.40
CA ARG A 525 43.96 -20.31 5.84
C ARG A 525 44.87 -20.79 6.98
N THR A 526 44.38 -21.72 7.83
CA THR A 526 45.17 -22.32 8.92
C THR A 526 45.92 -23.59 8.50
N GLY A 527 45.91 -23.94 7.21
CA GLY A 527 46.66 -25.08 6.65
C GLY A 527 45.91 -26.41 6.65
N ASP A 528 44.72 -26.49 7.15
CA ASP A 528 43.89 -27.70 7.15
C ASP A 528 43.03 -27.78 5.87
N VAL A 529 43.70 -28.00 4.74
CA VAL A 529 43.01 -28.12 3.44
C VAL A 529 42.01 -29.25 3.38
N ALA A 530 42.30 -30.38 4.02
CA ALA A 530 41.36 -31.51 4.06
C ALA A 530 40.11 -31.18 4.90
N GLY A 531 40.27 -30.46 6.00
CA GLY A 531 39.16 -29.93 6.80
C GLY A 531 38.32 -28.93 5.97
N ALA A 532 38.96 -27.99 5.30
CA ALA A 532 38.30 -27.04 4.43
C ALA A 532 37.40 -27.72 3.37
N GLN A 533 37.94 -28.71 2.68
CA GLN A 533 37.22 -29.47 1.65
C GLN A 533 35.99 -30.19 2.21
N ARG A 534 36.09 -30.80 3.39
CA ARG A 534 34.95 -31.42 4.05
C ARG A 534 33.87 -30.42 4.43
N VAL A 535 34.26 -29.32 5.07
CA VAL A 535 33.33 -28.26 5.48
C VAL A 535 32.61 -27.63 4.29
N TRP A 536 33.32 -27.36 3.20
CA TRP A 536 32.69 -26.85 1.97
C TRP A 536 31.76 -27.89 1.33
N ALA A 537 32.13 -29.18 1.32
CA ALA A 537 31.26 -30.24 0.83
C ALA A 537 29.97 -30.36 1.65
N ASP A 538 30.08 -30.27 2.99
CA ASP A 538 28.93 -30.24 3.89
C ASP A 538 28.05 -29.01 3.62
N GLY A 539 28.64 -27.82 3.41
CA GLY A 539 27.92 -26.62 3.05
C GLY A 539 27.16 -26.71 1.72
N VAL A 540 27.80 -27.33 0.70
CA VAL A 540 27.13 -27.63 -0.58
C VAL A 540 26.01 -28.64 -0.39
N HIS A 541 26.18 -29.61 0.48
CA HIS A 541 25.14 -30.60 0.79
C HIS A 541 23.92 -29.95 1.49
N LEU A 542 24.18 -29.02 2.40
CA LEU A 542 23.13 -28.29 3.11
C LEU A 542 22.31 -27.39 2.17
N ALA A 543 22.97 -26.69 1.26
CA ALA A 543 22.31 -25.78 0.33
C ALA A 543 23.07 -25.71 -1.02
N PRO A 544 22.82 -26.65 -1.92
CA PRO A 544 23.53 -26.76 -3.19
C PRO A 544 23.28 -25.59 -4.15
N SER A 545 22.23 -24.79 -3.92
CA SER A 545 21.89 -23.64 -4.76
C SER A 545 22.45 -22.32 -4.23
N LEU A 546 22.99 -22.26 -3.01
CA LEU A 546 23.53 -21.01 -2.47
C LEU A 546 24.93 -20.70 -3.05
N PRO A 547 25.17 -19.43 -3.45
CA PRO A 547 26.40 -19.06 -4.16
C PRO A 547 27.65 -19.00 -3.26
N LEU A 548 27.51 -18.78 -1.95
CA LEU A 548 28.62 -18.38 -1.08
C LEU A 548 29.71 -19.44 -0.92
N VAL A 549 29.32 -20.73 -0.78
CA VAL A 549 30.31 -21.82 -0.63
C VAL A 549 31.16 -21.92 -1.89
N TYR A 550 30.51 -21.89 -3.05
CA TYR A 550 31.20 -21.93 -4.34
C TYR A 550 32.07 -20.67 -4.55
N LEU A 551 31.57 -19.49 -4.19
CA LEU A 551 32.35 -18.26 -4.27
C LEU A 551 33.63 -18.34 -3.41
N ASN A 552 33.51 -18.74 -2.15
CA ASN A 552 34.65 -18.75 -1.24
C ASN A 552 35.65 -19.86 -1.59
N ARG A 553 35.17 -21.05 -1.96
CA ARG A 553 36.03 -22.15 -2.42
C ARG A 553 36.73 -21.77 -3.74
N GLY A 554 36.00 -21.24 -4.70
CA GLY A 554 36.58 -20.81 -5.99
C GLY A 554 37.59 -19.66 -5.86
N ARG A 555 37.38 -18.74 -4.91
CA ARG A 555 38.41 -17.70 -4.58
C ARG A 555 39.68 -18.33 -4.00
N TRP A 556 39.56 -19.30 -3.09
CA TRP A 556 40.69 -20.00 -2.54
C TRP A 556 41.42 -20.84 -3.60
N GLU A 557 40.70 -21.59 -4.44
CA GLU A 557 41.27 -22.35 -5.56
C GLU A 557 42.01 -21.46 -6.55
N LEU A 558 41.42 -20.29 -6.88
CA LEU A 558 42.07 -19.29 -7.69
C LEU A 558 43.41 -18.82 -7.06
N GLU A 559 43.45 -18.59 -5.75
CA GLU A 559 44.69 -18.22 -5.06
C GLU A 559 45.74 -19.32 -5.12
N GLN A 560 45.32 -20.61 -5.03
CA GLN A 560 46.20 -21.77 -5.14
C GLN A 560 46.67 -22.03 -6.59
N GLY A 561 46.07 -21.36 -7.58
CA GLY A 561 46.36 -21.55 -8.99
C GLY A 561 45.63 -22.73 -9.64
N ASP A 562 44.68 -23.30 -8.97
CA ASP A 562 43.77 -24.32 -9.51
C ASP A 562 42.65 -23.63 -10.31
N LEU A 563 43.00 -23.20 -11.52
CA LEU A 563 42.12 -22.37 -12.34
C LEU A 563 40.88 -23.15 -12.82
N GLY A 564 41.02 -24.49 -13.01
CA GLY A 564 39.92 -25.31 -13.51
C GLY A 564 38.77 -25.48 -12.49
N HIS A 565 39.10 -25.80 -11.23
CA HIS A 565 38.11 -25.88 -10.17
C HIS A 565 37.54 -24.49 -9.84
N ALA A 566 38.40 -23.47 -9.78
CA ALA A 566 38.00 -22.09 -9.56
C ALA A 566 36.98 -21.60 -10.61
N GLU A 567 37.20 -21.93 -11.92
CA GLU A 567 36.24 -21.56 -12.98
C GLU A 567 34.90 -22.24 -12.78
N ALA A 568 34.88 -23.54 -12.47
CA ALA A 568 33.65 -24.30 -12.23
C ALA A 568 32.84 -23.69 -11.06
N ASP A 569 33.50 -23.39 -9.96
CA ASP A 569 32.86 -22.83 -8.77
C ASP A 569 32.38 -21.38 -8.96
N LEU A 570 33.22 -20.51 -9.52
CA LEU A 570 32.84 -19.12 -9.77
C LEU A 570 31.75 -18.97 -10.84
N SER A 571 31.80 -19.83 -11.85
CA SER A 571 30.73 -19.94 -12.85
C SER A 571 29.39 -20.37 -12.20
N HIS A 572 29.44 -21.43 -11.37
CA HIS A 572 28.27 -21.90 -10.65
C HIS A 572 27.68 -20.78 -9.76
N ALA A 573 28.49 -20.12 -8.95
CA ALA A 573 28.05 -19.02 -8.09
C ALA A 573 27.40 -17.87 -8.89
N SER A 574 27.97 -17.55 -10.07
CA SER A 574 27.44 -16.50 -10.95
C SER A 574 26.09 -16.89 -11.60
N ILE A 575 25.87 -18.18 -11.87
CA ILE A 575 24.60 -18.67 -12.41
C ILE A 575 23.51 -18.64 -11.35
N GLN A 576 23.83 -19.04 -10.13
CA GLN A 576 22.87 -19.07 -9.01
C GLN A 576 22.48 -17.66 -8.53
N ALA A 577 23.41 -16.69 -8.62
CA ALA A 577 23.18 -15.31 -8.22
C ALA A 577 23.65 -14.33 -9.32
N PRO A 578 22.90 -14.20 -10.42
CA PRO A 578 23.34 -13.44 -11.60
C PRO A 578 23.48 -11.93 -11.34
N HIS A 579 22.81 -11.40 -10.32
CA HIS A 579 22.87 -9.99 -9.94
C HIS A 579 23.79 -9.71 -8.75
N TYR A 580 24.58 -10.71 -8.33
CA TYR A 580 25.59 -10.57 -7.28
C TYR A 580 26.96 -10.28 -7.91
N ALA A 581 27.55 -9.14 -7.52
CA ALA A 581 28.78 -8.65 -8.17
C ALA A 581 30.03 -9.47 -7.84
N ASP A 582 30.10 -10.08 -6.66
CA ASP A 582 31.29 -10.77 -6.14
C ASP A 582 31.74 -12.00 -6.95
N PRO A 583 30.84 -12.93 -7.34
CA PRO A 583 31.20 -14.03 -8.22
C PRO A 583 31.70 -13.54 -9.58
N LEU A 584 31.04 -12.53 -10.15
CA LEU A 584 31.43 -11.96 -11.45
C LEU A 584 32.80 -11.31 -11.41
N LYS A 585 33.09 -10.56 -10.32
CA LYS A 585 34.44 -9.97 -10.11
C LYS A 585 35.49 -11.06 -9.99
N SER A 586 35.25 -12.07 -9.16
CA SER A 586 36.19 -13.16 -8.93
C SER A 586 36.42 -13.98 -10.19
N TRP A 587 35.40 -14.16 -11.03
CA TRP A 587 35.57 -14.78 -12.35
C TRP A 587 36.36 -13.91 -13.30
N GLY A 588 36.20 -12.59 -13.26
CA GLY A 588 37.05 -11.64 -13.99
C GLY A 588 38.54 -11.74 -13.54
N ASP A 589 38.78 -11.87 -12.23
CA ASP A 589 40.14 -12.03 -11.68
C ASP A 589 40.78 -13.36 -12.16
N LEU A 590 40.03 -14.45 -12.26
CA LEU A 590 40.45 -15.71 -12.85
C LEU A 590 40.85 -15.53 -14.33
N LEU A 591 39.98 -14.91 -15.13
CA LEU A 591 40.25 -14.65 -16.55
C LEU A 591 41.49 -13.76 -16.75
N MET A 592 41.75 -12.83 -15.85
CA MET A 592 43.01 -12.04 -15.85
C MET A 592 44.25 -12.93 -15.58
N ARG A 593 44.15 -13.93 -14.70
CA ARG A 593 45.24 -14.92 -14.50
C ARG A 593 45.47 -15.82 -15.69
N GLU A 594 44.42 -16.15 -16.42
CA GLU A 594 44.47 -16.90 -17.67
C GLU A 594 44.93 -16.07 -18.86
N ASN A 595 45.28 -14.79 -18.64
CA ASN A 595 45.65 -13.84 -19.69
C ASN A 595 44.57 -13.62 -20.76
N LYS A 596 43.27 -13.59 -20.32
CA LYS A 596 42.07 -13.32 -21.11
C LYS A 596 41.46 -11.95 -20.75
N PRO A 597 42.16 -10.81 -20.99
CA PRO A 597 41.73 -9.51 -20.50
C PRO A 597 40.41 -9.02 -21.12
N VAL A 598 40.10 -9.41 -22.34
CA VAL A 598 38.86 -9.01 -23.02
C VAL A 598 37.63 -9.65 -22.35
N GLU A 599 37.74 -10.93 -22.00
CA GLU A 599 36.68 -11.66 -21.30
C GLU A 599 36.54 -11.19 -19.84
N ALA A 600 37.69 -10.95 -19.18
CA ALA A 600 37.70 -10.35 -17.83
C ALA A 600 37.02 -8.99 -17.80
N LEU A 601 37.28 -8.13 -18.77
CA LEU A 601 36.66 -6.82 -18.90
C LEU A 601 35.13 -6.93 -19.04
N ALA A 602 34.64 -7.93 -19.77
CA ALA A 602 33.19 -8.18 -19.87
C ALA A 602 32.58 -8.53 -18.52
N LYS A 603 33.23 -9.42 -17.74
CA LYS A 603 32.75 -9.81 -16.40
C LYS A 603 32.77 -8.64 -15.40
N TYR A 604 33.85 -7.84 -15.41
CA TYR A 604 33.92 -6.65 -14.56
C TYR A 604 32.87 -5.60 -14.93
N ASN A 605 32.62 -5.37 -16.22
CA ASN A 605 31.55 -4.45 -16.64
C ASN A 605 30.17 -4.94 -16.25
N GLU A 606 29.95 -6.25 -16.26
CA GLU A 606 28.72 -6.86 -15.80
C GLU A 606 28.57 -6.67 -14.28
N ALA A 607 29.59 -6.97 -13.49
CA ALA A 607 29.61 -6.78 -12.04
C ALA A 607 29.34 -5.30 -11.64
N LEU A 608 29.89 -4.34 -12.41
CA LEU A 608 29.67 -2.91 -12.15
C LEU A 608 28.23 -2.44 -12.34
N LYS A 609 27.36 -3.21 -12.99
CA LYS A 609 25.93 -2.92 -13.03
C LYS A 609 25.29 -3.09 -11.65
N TYR A 610 25.82 -4.00 -10.84
CA TYR A 610 25.25 -4.40 -9.55
C TYR A 610 25.99 -3.79 -8.36
N ALA A 611 27.28 -3.47 -8.50
CA ALA A 611 28.10 -2.78 -7.52
C ALA A 611 28.88 -1.61 -8.18
N PRO A 612 28.19 -0.54 -8.62
CA PRO A 612 28.80 0.53 -9.41
C PRO A 612 29.87 1.32 -8.64
N ASP A 613 29.78 1.38 -7.31
CA ASP A 613 30.67 2.18 -6.46
C ASP A 613 31.80 1.37 -5.83
N TRP A 614 31.92 0.07 -6.15
CA TRP A 614 33.00 -0.80 -5.67
C TRP A 614 34.37 -0.41 -6.26
N GLY A 615 35.20 0.27 -5.45
CA GLY A 615 36.49 0.81 -5.90
C GLY A 615 37.47 -0.25 -6.37
N ALA A 616 37.53 -1.43 -5.73
CA ALA A 616 38.39 -2.54 -6.14
C ALA A 616 37.99 -3.10 -7.51
N LEU A 617 36.70 -3.21 -7.78
CA LEU A 617 36.16 -3.68 -9.06
C LEU A 617 36.45 -2.68 -10.20
N ARG A 618 36.31 -1.37 -9.93
CA ARG A 618 36.70 -0.33 -10.93
C ARG A 618 38.17 -0.42 -11.30
N ARG A 619 39.08 -0.58 -10.30
CA ARG A 619 40.52 -0.76 -10.56
C ARG A 619 40.81 -2.03 -11.36
N ALA A 620 40.17 -3.14 -11.05
CA ALA A 620 40.31 -4.40 -11.78
C ALA A 620 39.86 -4.26 -13.24
N ARG A 621 38.70 -3.61 -13.48
CA ARG A 621 38.22 -3.28 -14.83
C ARG A 621 39.20 -2.45 -15.62
N ASP A 622 39.76 -1.39 -15.00
CA ASP A 622 40.71 -0.48 -15.65
C ASP A 622 42.04 -1.21 -16.00
N ALA A 623 42.49 -2.10 -15.11
CA ALA A 623 43.67 -2.95 -15.37
C ALA A 623 43.43 -3.93 -16.53
N ALA A 624 42.24 -4.50 -16.65
CA ALA A 624 41.89 -5.36 -17.79
C ALA A 624 41.79 -4.55 -19.09
N ALA A 625 41.20 -3.35 -19.06
CA ALA A 625 41.11 -2.47 -20.21
C ALA A 625 42.49 -2.02 -20.73
N ALA A 626 43.46 -1.83 -19.83
CA ALA A 626 44.82 -1.47 -20.18
C ALA A 626 45.64 -2.62 -20.80
N ARG A 627 45.19 -3.88 -20.65
CA ARG A 627 45.85 -5.07 -21.22
C ARG A 627 45.15 -5.59 -22.49
N LYS A 628 44.07 -4.96 -22.91
CA LYS A 628 43.33 -5.26 -24.15
C LYS A 628 44.13 -4.76 -25.37
#